data_096fc431d0cdcb0794d8ec820eb6f4ec
#
_entry.id   096fc431d0cdcb0794d8ec820eb6f4ec
#
_cell.length_a   1.000
_cell.length_b   1.000
_cell.length_c   1.000
_cell.angle_alpha   90.00
_cell.angle_beta   90.00
_cell.angle_gamma   90.00
#
_symmetry.space_group_name_H-M   'P 1'
#
loop_
_entity.id
_entity.type
_entity.pdbx_description
1 polymer ?
#
loop_
_entity_poly.entity_id
_entity_poly.type
_entity_poly.pdbx_seq_one_letter_code
_entity_poly.pdbx_strand_id
1 'polypeptide(L)'
;MTVILLRHGRSTSNTVHTLAGRTDGVDLDDKGREQAQAIVERLTGLPIRAIVRSPLLRCRRTVEPLAAALGLDPLVDERISEVDYGSWTGRKIGDLVKEPLWAVVQQQPSAAVFPGGEGLAHVQSRAVAAVREHDRRLAELHEGDALWVACTHGDVIKAVVADALGTHLDSFQRITADPASMSVIRYTALRPFVIHVNHTGAALTAGLVAKPKVDGEAETKDGEVPPEDAVVGGSTD
;
A
#
# COMPACT_ATOMS: atom_id res chain seq x y z
N MET A 1 2.60 20.07 5.31
CA MET A 1 2.96 18.83 6.01
C MET A 1 3.43 17.77 5.04
N THR A 2 4.12 16.76 5.51
CA THR A 2 4.60 15.67 4.66
C THR A 2 4.16 14.32 5.25
N VAL A 3 3.42 13.54 4.47
CA VAL A 3 3.03 12.18 4.82
C VAL A 3 4.00 11.16 4.22
N ILE A 4 4.35 10.17 5.01
CA ILE A 4 5.03 8.95 4.58
C ILE A 4 3.97 7.85 4.55
N LEU A 5 3.50 7.50 3.35
CA LEU A 5 2.63 6.35 3.15
C LEU A 5 3.49 5.09 3.23
N LEU A 6 3.31 4.30 4.27
CA LEU A 6 4.04 3.07 4.53
C LEU A 6 3.13 1.88 4.24
N ARG A 7 3.52 1.00 3.29
CA ARG A 7 2.84 -0.28 3.16
C ARG A 7 3.26 -1.20 4.31
N HIS A 8 2.31 -1.96 4.87
CA HIS A 8 2.65 -3.00 5.85
C HIS A 8 3.74 -3.94 5.33
N GLY A 9 4.53 -4.52 6.22
CA GLY A 9 5.53 -5.54 5.90
C GLY A 9 4.89 -6.79 5.28
N ARG A 10 5.72 -7.68 4.71
CA ARG A 10 5.23 -8.91 4.07
C ARG A 10 4.41 -9.73 5.08
N SER A 11 3.21 -10.11 4.66
CA SER A 11 2.27 -10.88 5.47
C SER A 11 2.27 -12.35 5.07
N THR A 12 1.73 -13.20 5.94
CA THR A 12 1.52 -14.61 5.66
C THR A 12 0.66 -14.86 4.42
N SER A 13 -0.30 -13.96 4.12
CA SER A 13 -1.12 -14.04 2.90
C SER A 13 -0.34 -13.69 1.63
N ASN A 14 0.64 -12.77 1.71
CA ASN A 14 1.53 -12.48 0.59
C ASN A 14 2.34 -13.72 0.20
N THR A 15 2.87 -14.45 1.18
CA THR A 15 3.68 -15.67 0.95
C THR A 15 2.92 -16.77 0.21
N VAL A 16 1.61 -16.88 0.42
CA VAL A 16 0.77 -17.89 -0.23
C VAL A 16 -0.04 -17.33 -1.41
N HIS A 17 0.26 -16.12 -1.87
CA HIS A 17 -0.39 -15.44 -2.99
C HIS A 17 -1.93 -15.40 -2.87
N THR A 18 -2.41 -15.10 -1.65
CA THR A 18 -3.84 -15.01 -1.33
C THR A 18 -4.23 -13.55 -1.11
N LEU A 19 -5.37 -13.14 -1.67
CA LEU A 19 -5.92 -11.80 -1.50
C LEU A 19 -6.50 -11.66 -0.09
N ALA A 20 -5.72 -11.08 0.81
CA ALA A 20 -6.08 -10.99 2.23
C ALA A 20 -7.31 -10.12 2.50
N GLY A 21 -7.47 -9.01 1.76
CA GLY A 21 -8.51 -8.02 2.03
C GLY A 21 -8.52 -7.58 3.48
N ARG A 22 -9.70 -7.61 4.09
CA ARG A 22 -9.93 -7.28 5.50
C ARG A 22 -9.98 -8.49 6.43
N THR A 23 -9.44 -9.63 6.01
CA THR A 23 -9.39 -10.82 6.87
C THR A 23 -8.65 -10.52 8.16
N ASP A 24 -9.30 -10.84 9.29
CA ASP A 24 -8.73 -10.71 10.62
C ASP A 24 -7.58 -11.71 10.84
N GLY A 25 -6.65 -11.34 11.71
CA GLY A 25 -5.57 -12.24 12.15
C GLY A 25 -4.46 -12.45 11.13
N VAL A 26 -4.52 -11.87 9.92
CA VAL A 26 -3.41 -11.92 8.96
C VAL A 26 -2.24 -11.10 9.50
N ASP A 27 -1.20 -11.81 9.95
CA ASP A 27 0.01 -11.24 10.57
C ASP A 27 1.17 -11.14 9.56
N LEU A 28 2.24 -10.49 9.97
CA LEU A 28 3.52 -10.49 9.26
C LEU A 28 4.15 -11.88 9.30
N ASP A 29 4.82 -12.26 8.23
CA ASP A 29 5.76 -13.39 8.26
C ASP A 29 7.12 -12.95 8.83
N ASP A 30 8.11 -13.84 8.83
CA ASP A 30 9.41 -13.53 9.41
C ASP A 30 10.13 -12.40 8.67
N LYS A 31 10.09 -12.39 7.32
CA LYS A 31 10.63 -11.29 6.50
C LYS A 31 9.89 -9.98 6.77
N GLY A 32 8.57 -10.02 6.94
CA GLY A 32 7.78 -8.84 7.29
C GLY A 32 8.15 -8.26 8.66
N ARG A 33 8.48 -9.11 9.63
CA ARG A 33 8.97 -8.69 10.94
C ARG A 33 10.37 -8.03 10.85
N GLU A 34 11.26 -8.60 10.04
CA GLU A 34 12.57 -7.99 9.76
C GLU A 34 12.41 -6.64 9.06
N GLN A 35 11.50 -6.54 8.08
CA GLN A 35 11.16 -5.29 7.42
C GLN A 35 10.64 -4.25 8.40
N ALA A 36 9.76 -4.63 9.34
CA ALA A 36 9.24 -3.74 10.37
C ALA A 36 10.35 -3.19 11.29
N GLN A 37 11.34 -3.99 11.65
CA GLN A 37 12.51 -3.54 12.41
C GLN A 37 13.38 -2.57 11.59
N ALA A 38 13.63 -2.87 10.31
CA ALA A 38 14.43 -2.02 9.44
C ALA A 38 13.80 -0.64 9.17
N ILE A 39 12.46 -0.49 9.32
CA ILE A 39 11.78 0.81 9.20
C ILE A 39 12.30 1.81 10.25
N VAL A 40 12.64 1.34 11.44
CA VAL A 40 13.18 2.19 12.51
C VAL A 40 14.44 2.91 12.05
N GLU A 41 15.41 2.17 11.52
CA GLU A 41 16.68 2.72 11.02
C GLU A 41 16.46 3.67 9.84
N ARG A 42 15.56 3.32 8.93
CA ARG A 42 15.24 4.12 7.74
C ARG A 42 14.60 5.47 8.08
N LEU A 43 13.94 5.58 9.23
CA LEU A 43 13.24 6.78 9.68
C LEU A 43 13.91 7.46 10.88
N THR A 44 15.02 6.92 11.38
CA THR A 44 15.79 7.51 12.49
C THR A 44 16.25 8.92 12.12
N GLY A 45 16.10 9.84 13.07
CA GLY A 45 16.50 11.25 12.93
C GLY A 45 15.47 12.13 12.19
N LEU A 46 14.39 11.56 11.64
CA LEU A 46 13.31 12.34 11.06
C LEU A 46 12.35 12.83 12.17
N PRO A 47 11.87 14.09 12.10
CA PRO A 47 10.98 14.68 13.11
C PRO A 47 9.53 14.19 12.92
N ILE A 48 9.30 12.89 13.05
CA ILE A 48 7.98 12.27 12.93
C ILE A 48 7.15 12.66 14.15
N ARG A 49 5.96 13.23 13.94
CA ARG A 49 5.05 13.73 14.97
C ARG A 49 3.85 12.86 15.22
N ALA A 50 3.47 12.01 14.27
CA ALA A 50 2.34 11.11 14.42
C ALA A 50 2.49 9.86 13.56
N ILE A 51 1.86 8.79 14.02
CA ILE A 51 1.64 7.57 13.25
C ILE A 51 0.13 7.34 13.20
N VAL A 52 -0.43 7.23 11.99
CA VAL A 52 -1.80 6.79 11.75
C VAL A 52 -1.73 5.42 11.08
N ARG A 53 -2.56 4.49 11.47
CA ARG A 53 -2.54 3.14 10.89
C ARG A 53 -3.92 2.59 10.57
N SER A 54 -3.97 1.72 9.59
CA SER A 54 -5.09 0.80 9.39
C SER A 54 -5.33 -0.06 10.65
N PRO A 55 -6.57 -0.44 10.97
CA PRO A 55 -6.88 -1.31 12.10
C PRO A 55 -6.27 -2.71 11.98
N LEU A 56 -5.97 -3.18 10.76
CA LEU A 56 -5.56 -4.54 10.48
C LEU A 56 -4.24 -4.92 11.15
N LEU A 57 -4.16 -6.16 11.65
CA LEU A 57 -3.05 -6.67 12.46
C LEU A 57 -1.67 -6.44 11.82
N ARG A 58 -1.53 -6.73 10.52
CA ARG A 58 -0.29 -6.53 9.79
C ARG A 58 0.21 -5.09 9.78
N CYS A 59 -0.68 -4.09 9.73
CA CYS A 59 -0.30 -2.67 9.85
C CYS A 59 0.13 -2.34 11.29
N ARG A 60 -0.59 -2.83 12.29
CA ARG A 60 -0.20 -2.67 13.69
C ARG A 60 1.21 -3.23 13.94
N ARG A 61 1.47 -4.46 13.52
CA ARG A 61 2.76 -5.11 13.69
C ARG A 61 3.91 -4.40 12.95
N THR A 62 3.58 -3.81 11.80
CA THR A 62 4.58 -3.06 11.02
C THR A 62 5.05 -1.79 11.72
N VAL A 63 4.15 -1.05 12.38
CA VAL A 63 4.53 0.22 13.02
C VAL A 63 4.92 0.08 14.48
N GLU A 64 4.68 -1.07 15.11
CA GLU A 64 4.94 -1.30 16.54
C GLU A 64 6.41 -1.00 16.93
N PRO A 65 7.45 -1.45 16.19
CA PRO A 65 8.84 -1.10 16.50
C PRO A 65 9.12 0.39 16.35
N LEU A 66 8.62 1.02 15.30
CA LEU A 66 8.79 2.46 15.06
C LEU A 66 8.09 3.30 16.13
N ALA A 67 6.86 2.94 16.49
CA ALA A 67 6.09 3.62 17.55
C ALA A 67 6.82 3.57 18.88
N ALA A 68 7.36 2.39 19.26
CA ALA A 68 8.15 2.23 20.46
C ALA A 68 9.43 3.09 20.43
N ALA A 69 10.15 3.12 19.32
CA ALA A 69 11.38 3.89 19.18
C ALA A 69 11.15 5.42 19.25
N LEU A 70 9.99 5.89 18.77
CA LEU A 70 9.63 7.32 18.79
C LEU A 70 8.83 7.74 20.03
N GLY A 71 8.39 6.80 20.87
CA GLY A 71 7.50 7.08 22.00
C GLY A 71 6.13 7.62 21.58
N LEU A 72 5.60 7.16 20.45
CA LEU A 72 4.32 7.60 19.89
C LEU A 72 3.26 6.49 20.01
N ASP A 73 2.01 6.89 20.31
CA ASP A 73 0.85 6.01 20.25
C ASP A 73 0.18 6.11 18.87
N PRO A 74 0.17 5.02 18.05
CA PRO A 74 -0.42 5.05 16.72
C PRO A 74 -1.95 5.23 16.77
N LEU A 75 -2.45 6.23 16.07
CA LEU A 75 -3.88 6.44 15.86
C LEU A 75 -4.43 5.42 14.86
N VAL A 76 -5.62 4.90 15.11
CA VAL A 76 -6.31 3.98 14.19
C VAL A 76 -7.30 4.77 13.35
N ASP A 77 -7.26 4.56 12.02
CA ASP A 77 -8.27 5.12 11.11
C ASP A 77 -8.77 4.05 10.14
N GLU A 78 -10.06 3.72 10.22
CA GLU A 78 -10.71 2.73 9.35
C GLU A 78 -10.70 3.15 7.87
N ARG A 79 -10.65 4.45 7.60
CA ARG A 79 -10.67 4.98 6.22
C ARG A 79 -9.41 4.67 5.41
N ILE A 80 -8.32 4.24 6.08
CA ILE A 80 -7.11 3.73 5.41
C ILE A 80 -6.99 2.21 5.53
N SER A 81 -8.09 1.50 5.82
CA SER A 81 -8.14 0.04 5.74
C SER A 81 -7.99 -0.45 4.31
N GLU A 82 -7.55 -1.70 4.16
CA GLU A 82 -7.49 -2.36 2.86
C GLU A 82 -8.86 -2.34 2.16
N VAL A 83 -8.83 -2.51 0.86
CA VAL A 83 -10.04 -2.71 0.05
C VAL A 83 -10.85 -3.86 0.64
N ASP A 84 -12.15 -3.64 0.78
CA ASP A 84 -13.07 -4.74 0.98
C ASP A 84 -13.30 -5.43 -0.37
N TYR A 85 -12.61 -6.54 -0.57
CA TYR A 85 -12.72 -7.29 -1.82
C TYR A 85 -13.96 -8.21 -1.87
N GLY A 86 -14.82 -8.16 -0.84
CA GLY A 86 -16.03 -8.98 -0.77
C GLY A 86 -15.74 -10.46 -1.01
N SER A 87 -16.42 -11.07 -1.99
CA SER A 87 -16.25 -12.49 -2.31
C SER A 87 -14.88 -12.91 -2.88
N TRP A 88 -14.02 -11.93 -3.19
CA TRP A 88 -12.64 -12.22 -3.61
C TRP A 88 -11.69 -12.38 -2.41
N THR A 89 -12.10 -11.93 -1.24
CA THR A 89 -11.30 -12.06 -0.02
C THR A 89 -11.00 -13.53 0.28
N GLY A 90 -9.74 -13.85 0.58
CA GLY A 90 -9.28 -15.20 0.89
C GLY A 90 -9.02 -16.09 -0.34
N ARG A 91 -9.30 -15.63 -1.55
CA ARG A 91 -9.05 -16.42 -2.77
C ARG A 91 -7.60 -16.24 -3.24
N LYS A 92 -7.08 -17.25 -3.94
CA LYS A 92 -5.76 -17.18 -4.57
C LYS A 92 -5.79 -16.25 -5.78
N ILE A 93 -4.76 -15.43 -5.94
CA ILE A 93 -4.65 -14.48 -7.06
C ILE A 93 -4.72 -15.20 -8.40
N GLY A 94 -4.06 -16.35 -8.54
CA GLY A 94 -4.10 -17.15 -9.77
C GLY A 94 -5.49 -17.66 -10.18
N ASP A 95 -6.46 -17.74 -9.24
CA ASP A 95 -7.86 -18.07 -9.57
C ASP A 95 -8.64 -16.80 -9.96
N LEU A 96 -8.30 -15.66 -9.36
CA LEU A 96 -8.95 -14.39 -9.62
C LEU A 96 -8.64 -13.83 -11.01
N VAL A 97 -7.47 -14.12 -11.56
CA VAL A 97 -7.07 -13.74 -12.94
C VAL A 97 -8.09 -14.23 -13.98
N LYS A 98 -8.80 -15.33 -13.70
CA LYS A 98 -9.81 -15.90 -14.60
C LYS A 98 -11.20 -15.25 -14.48
N GLU A 99 -11.39 -14.37 -13.50
CA GLU A 99 -12.68 -13.69 -13.30
C GLU A 99 -12.87 -12.54 -14.31
N PRO A 100 -14.08 -12.35 -14.87
CA PRO A 100 -14.33 -11.23 -15.81
C PRO A 100 -14.01 -9.85 -15.21
N LEU A 101 -14.22 -9.68 -13.91
CA LEU A 101 -13.92 -8.44 -13.20
C LEU A 101 -12.41 -8.14 -13.17
N TRP A 102 -11.55 -9.15 -13.32
CA TRP A 102 -10.09 -8.94 -13.31
C TRP A 102 -9.64 -7.96 -14.37
N ALA A 103 -10.13 -8.09 -15.59
CA ALA A 103 -9.81 -7.17 -16.69
C ALA A 103 -10.24 -5.73 -16.34
N VAL A 104 -11.40 -5.55 -15.70
CA VAL A 104 -11.87 -4.22 -15.25
C VAL A 104 -10.92 -3.66 -14.18
N VAL A 105 -10.53 -4.46 -13.19
CA VAL A 105 -9.58 -4.04 -12.13
C VAL A 105 -8.23 -3.63 -12.73
N GLN A 106 -7.78 -4.27 -13.80
CA GLN A 106 -6.50 -3.94 -14.45
C GLN A 106 -6.58 -2.74 -15.38
N GLN A 107 -7.64 -2.63 -16.17
CA GLN A 107 -7.71 -1.64 -17.26
C GLN A 107 -8.56 -0.41 -16.94
N GLN A 108 -9.58 -0.58 -16.08
CA GLN A 108 -10.53 0.47 -15.72
C GLN A 108 -10.90 0.41 -14.22
N PRO A 109 -9.92 0.56 -13.32
CA PRO A 109 -10.12 0.46 -11.87
C PRO A 109 -11.23 1.36 -11.34
N SER A 110 -11.48 2.53 -11.95
CA SER A 110 -12.55 3.44 -11.54
C SER A 110 -13.95 2.84 -11.65
N ALA A 111 -14.13 1.86 -12.54
CA ALA A 111 -15.39 1.13 -12.73
C ALA A 111 -15.44 -0.18 -11.92
N ALA A 112 -14.33 -0.59 -11.29
CA ALA A 112 -14.27 -1.84 -10.55
C ALA A 112 -15.04 -1.74 -9.23
N VAL A 113 -16.02 -2.62 -9.06
CA VAL A 113 -16.76 -2.83 -7.82
C VAL A 113 -16.70 -4.31 -7.46
N PHE A 114 -16.13 -4.65 -6.31
CA PHE A 114 -16.00 -6.04 -5.88
C PHE A 114 -17.34 -6.59 -5.40
N PRO A 115 -17.71 -7.83 -5.80
CA PRO A 115 -19.00 -8.42 -5.41
C PRO A 115 -19.13 -8.56 -3.88
N GLY A 116 -20.10 -7.85 -3.30
CA GLY A 116 -20.28 -7.79 -1.84
C GLY A 116 -19.22 -7.00 -1.10
N GLY A 117 -18.43 -6.19 -1.79
CA GLY A 117 -17.35 -5.37 -1.25
C GLY A 117 -17.40 -3.92 -1.72
N GLU A 118 -16.25 -3.25 -1.77
CA GLU A 118 -16.10 -1.84 -2.16
C GLU A 118 -15.81 -1.66 -3.65
N GLY A 119 -16.09 -0.46 -4.17
CA GLY A 119 -15.54 0.02 -5.43
C GLY A 119 -14.20 0.73 -5.22
N LEU A 120 -13.24 0.58 -6.14
CA LEU A 120 -11.93 1.23 -6.03
C LEU A 120 -12.01 2.76 -6.03
N ALA A 121 -12.99 3.36 -6.70
CA ALA A 121 -13.24 4.80 -6.62
C ALA A 121 -13.67 5.24 -5.20
N HIS A 122 -14.45 4.41 -4.49
CA HIS A 122 -14.79 4.66 -3.09
C HIS A 122 -13.56 4.56 -2.18
N VAL A 123 -12.72 3.55 -2.39
CA VAL A 123 -11.46 3.38 -1.65
C VAL A 123 -10.57 4.62 -1.82
N GLN A 124 -10.39 5.12 -3.05
CA GLN A 124 -9.64 6.35 -3.30
C GLN A 124 -10.24 7.52 -2.53
N SER A 125 -11.54 7.73 -2.65
CA SER A 125 -12.24 8.85 -2.01
C SER A 125 -12.04 8.85 -0.48
N ARG A 126 -12.27 7.70 0.20
CA ARG A 126 -12.13 7.61 1.67
C ARG A 126 -10.68 7.78 2.13
N ALA A 127 -9.73 7.18 1.40
CA ALA A 127 -8.32 7.22 1.76
C ALA A 127 -7.72 8.61 1.56
N VAL A 128 -7.99 9.25 0.44
CA VAL A 128 -7.57 10.64 0.16
C VAL A 128 -8.15 11.60 1.18
N ALA A 129 -9.44 11.47 1.50
CA ALA A 129 -10.09 12.31 2.51
C ALA A 129 -9.41 12.15 3.89
N ALA A 130 -9.13 10.89 4.31
CA ALA A 130 -8.45 10.62 5.57
C ALA A 130 -7.04 11.22 5.62
N VAL A 131 -6.23 10.99 4.58
CA VAL A 131 -4.85 11.50 4.51
C VAL A 131 -4.83 13.03 4.56
N ARG A 132 -5.67 13.70 3.77
CA ARG A 132 -5.75 15.17 3.75
C ARG A 132 -6.26 15.76 5.06
N GLU A 133 -7.19 15.10 5.73
CA GLU A 133 -7.70 15.53 7.04
C GLU A 133 -6.62 15.43 8.11
N HIS A 134 -5.92 14.28 8.20
CA HIS A 134 -4.81 14.12 9.14
C HIS A 134 -3.68 15.11 8.85
N ASP A 135 -3.31 15.30 7.58
CA ASP A 135 -2.27 16.26 7.19
C ASP A 135 -2.61 17.68 7.63
N ARG A 136 -3.84 18.14 7.39
CA ARG A 136 -4.31 19.46 7.83
C ARG A 136 -4.32 19.58 9.36
N ARG A 137 -4.90 18.60 10.07
CA ARG A 137 -4.97 18.60 11.54
C ARG A 137 -3.58 18.65 12.18
N LEU A 138 -2.65 17.88 11.66
CA LEU A 138 -1.28 17.88 12.16
C LEU A 138 -0.53 19.16 11.81
N ALA A 139 -0.82 19.79 10.66
CA ALA A 139 -0.27 21.10 10.30
C ALA A 139 -0.70 22.18 11.28
N GLU A 140 -1.96 22.17 11.71
CA GLU A 140 -2.50 23.10 12.71
C GLU A 140 -1.85 22.90 14.09
N LEU A 141 -1.57 21.64 14.48
CA LEU A 141 -0.97 21.29 15.77
C LEU A 141 0.52 21.59 15.87
N HIS A 142 1.25 21.58 14.76
CA HIS A 142 2.71 21.64 14.73
C HIS A 142 3.28 22.83 13.93
N GLU A 143 2.47 23.89 13.70
CA GLU A 143 2.88 25.13 13.04
C GLU A 143 3.62 24.95 11.70
N GLY A 144 3.22 23.96 10.91
CA GLY A 144 3.64 23.83 9.51
C GLY A 144 4.47 22.62 9.14
N ASP A 145 5.71 22.48 9.53
CA ASP A 145 6.61 21.46 8.95
C ASP A 145 6.77 20.21 9.84
N ALA A 146 5.76 19.35 9.88
CA ALA A 146 5.93 18.06 10.52
C ALA A 146 5.82 16.89 9.51
N LEU A 147 6.52 15.83 9.82
CA LEU A 147 6.42 14.55 9.15
C LEU A 147 5.45 13.63 9.93
N TRP A 148 4.68 12.84 9.24
CA TRP A 148 3.85 11.82 9.85
C TRP A 148 3.79 10.56 8.98
N VAL A 149 3.49 9.43 9.60
CA VAL A 149 3.43 8.12 8.92
C VAL A 149 1.98 7.66 8.83
N ALA A 150 1.55 7.26 7.63
CA ALA A 150 0.28 6.55 7.40
C ALA A 150 0.59 5.10 7.00
N CYS A 151 0.44 4.15 7.93
CA CYS A 151 0.66 2.75 7.62
C CYS A 151 -0.63 2.10 7.10
N THR A 152 -0.57 1.64 5.85
CA THR A 152 -1.72 1.13 5.12
C THR A 152 -1.33 0.02 4.13
N HIS A 153 -2.04 -0.13 3.03
CA HIS A 153 -2.02 -1.28 2.12
C HIS A 153 -1.70 -0.84 0.68
N GLY A 154 -1.34 -1.81 -0.16
CA GLY A 154 -0.88 -1.56 -1.52
C GLY A 154 -1.86 -0.75 -2.35
N ASP A 155 -3.10 -1.21 -2.51
CA ASP A 155 -4.07 -0.53 -3.36
C ASP A 155 -4.50 0.83 -2.81
N VAL A 156 -4.53 0.98 -1.48
CA VAL A 156 -4.81 2.26 -0.83
C VAL A 156 -3.70 3.28 -1.12
N ILE A 157 -2.42 2.87 -1.02
CA ILE A 157 -1.27 3.73 -1.35
C ILE A 157 -1.31 4.14 -2.81
N LYS A 158 -1.51 3.18 -3.73
CA LYS A 158 -1.59 3.44 -5.16
C LYS A 158 -2.69 4.45 -5.48
N ALA A 159 -3.87 4.31 -4.84
CA ALA A 159 -4.99 5.22 -5.03
C ALA A 159 -4.69 6.66 -4.53
N VAL A 160 -4.04 6.80 -3.37
CA VAL A 160 -3.65 8.11 -2.81
C VAL A 160 -2.54 8.75 -3.64
N VAL A 161 -1.55 7.97 -4.10
CA VAL A 161 -0.46 8.48 -4.96
C VAL A 161 -1.01 8.92 -6.33
N ALA A 162 -1.96 8.17 -6.92
CA ALA A 162 -2.62 8.54 -8.18
C ALA A 162 -3.33 9.90 -8.05
N ASP A 163 -4.08 10.13 -6.94
CA ASP A 163 -4.71 11.42 -6.65
C ASP A 163 -3.66 12.54 -6.53
N ALA A 164 -2.59 12.32 -5.77
CA ALA A 164 -1.54 13.31 -5.56
C ALA A 164 -0.78 13.67 -6.85
N LEU A 165 -0.63 12.72 -7.78
CA LEU A 165 -0.06 12.94 -9.12
C LEU A 165 -1.05 13.61 -10.09
N GLY A 166 -2.32 13.74 -9.73
CA GLY A 166 -3.37 14.24 -10.61
C GLY A 166 -3.66 13.30 -11.79
N THR A 167 -3.36 12.00 -11.66
CA THR A 167 -3.65 10.99 -12.67
C THR A 167 -5.01 10.38 -12.43
N HIS A 168 -5.69 9.95 -13.53
CA HIS A 168 -6.93 9.22 -13.40
C HIS A 168 -6.73 7.90 -12.64
N LEU A 169 -7.71 7.46 -11.87
CA LEU A 169 -7.64 6.21 -11.10
C LEU A 169 -7.34 5.00 -11.99
N ASP A 170 -7.74 5.01 -13.26
CA ASP A 170 -7.45 3.96 -14.23
C ASP A 170 -5.94 3.79 -14.53
N SER A 171 -5.11 4.72 -14.07
CA SER A 171 -3.66 4.60 -14.15
C SER A 171 -3.00 4.05 -12.89
N PHE A 172 -3.78 3.76 -11.82
CA PHE A 172 -3.19 3.43 -10.53
C PHE A 172 -2.40 2.10 -10.52
N GLN A 173 -2.72 1.17 -11.43
CA GLN A 173 -1.96 -0.07 -11.59
C GLN A 173 -0.54 0.14 -12.11
N ARG A 174 -0.23 1.33 -12.66
CA ARG A 174 1.13 1.72 -13.06
C ARG A 174 2.02 2.14 -11.88
N ILE A 175 1.44 2.23 -10.69
CA ILE A 175 2.13 2.62 -9.45
C ILE A 175 2.41 1.34 -8.67
N THR A 176 3.67 1.13 -8.30
CA THR A 176 4.07 0.02 -7.45
C THR A 176 4.12 0.46 -5.99
N ALA A 177 3.74 -0.43 -5.09
CA ALA A 177 3.89 -0.27 -3.64
C ALA A 177 4.22 -1.62 -3.02
N ASP A 178 5.51 -1.90 -2.79
CA ASP A 178 6.01 -3.16 -2.23
C ASP A 178 5.84 -3.24 -0.71
N PRO A 179 5.84 -4.44 -0.10
CA PRO A 179 5.82 -4.57 1.35
C PRO A 179 6.94 -3.76 2.03
N ALA A 180 6.58 -3.00 3.07
CA ALA A 180 7.46 -2.07 3.78
C ALA A 180 8.06 -0.94 2.92
N SER A 181 7.55 -0.72 1.70
CA SER A 181 7.90 0.44 0.90
C SER A 181 7.27 1.72 1.46
N MET A 182 7.89 2.84 1.14
CA MET A 182 7.45 4.18 1.51
C MET A 182 7.21 5.03 0.27
N SER A 183 6.05 5.67 0.20
CA SER A 183 5.77 6.74 -0.75
C SER A 183 5.58 8.03 0.02
N VAL A 184 6.19 9.12 -0.44
CA VAL A 184 6.24 10.38 0.32
C VAL A 184 5.55 11.47 -0.46
N ILE A 185 4.55 12.10 0.16
CA ILE A 185 3.78 13.20 -0.41
C ILE A 185 3.87 14.41 0.51
N ARG A 186 4.28 15.55 -0.04
CA ARG A 186 4.22 16.83 0.65
C ARG A 186 3.02 17.62 0.17
N TYR A 187 2.10 17.89 1.08
CA TYR A 187 0.96 18.76 0.83
C TYR A 187 1.32 20.22 1.10
N THR A 188 1.00 21.08 0.16
CA THR A 188 1.14 22.53 0.28
C THR A 188 -0.21 23.21 0.05
N ALA A 189 -0.29 24.51 0.28
CA ALA A 189 -1.50 25.29 0.01
C ALA A 189 -1.93 25.26 -1.47
N LEU A 190 -0.98 25.05 -2.40
CA LEU A 190 -1.24 25.08 -3.83
C LEU A 190 -1.54 23.70 -4.41
N ARG A 191 -0.71 22.69 -4.06
CA ARG A 191 -0.81 21.33 -4.64
C ARG A 191 0.02 20.33 -3.84
N PRO A 192 -0.27 19.03 -3.95
CA PRO A 192 0.64 17.99 -3.46
C PRO A 192 1.88 17.87 -4.35
N PHE A 193 2.99 17.45 -3.74
CA PHE A 193 4.21 17.05 -4.43
C PHE A 193 4.55 15.63 -4.03
N VAL A 194 4.60 14.71 -4.98
CA VAL A 194 5.07 13.34 -4.75
C VAL A 194 6.59 13.34 -4.80
N ILE A 195 7.22 13.09 -3.65
CA ILE A 195 8.67 13.15 -3.48
C ILE A 195 9.30 11.79 -3.80
N HIS A 196 8.68 10.72 -3.30
CA HIS A 196 9.11 9.33 -3.53
C HIS A 196 7.91 8.45 -3.79
N VAL A 197 8.10 7.43 -4.63
CA VAL A 197 7.15 6.33 -4.84
C VAL A 197 7.91 5.02 -4.65
N ASN A 198 7.34 4.10 -3.87
CA ASN A 198 7.86 2.76 -3.67
C ASN A 198 9.32 2.69 -3.19
N HIS A 199 9.73 3.57 -2.31
CA HIS A 199 11.09 3.56 -1.76
C HIS A 199 11.25 2.39 -0.77
N THR A 200 12.01 1.37 -1.16
CA THR A 200 12.23 0.14 -0.35
C THR A 200 13.50 0.19 0.51
N GLY A 201 14.35 1.21 0.32
CA GLY A 201 15.68 1.28 0.93
C GLY A 201 16.72 0.37 0.26
N ALA A 202 16.35 -0.39 -0.77
CA ALA A 202 17.25 -1.24 -1.53
C ALA A 202 18.05 -0.42 -2.57
N ALA A 203 19.19 -0.96 -3.00
CA ALA A 203 19.94 -0.41 -4.13
C ALA A 203 19.06 -0.40 -5.40
N LEU A 204 19.25 0.58 -6.29
CA LEU A 204 18.48 0.73 -7.53
C LEU A 204 18.50 -0.51 -8.43
N THR A 205 19.47 -1.39 -8.27
CA THR A 205 19.54 -2.68 -8.98
C THR A 205 18.41 -3.64 -8.60
N ALA A 206 17.82 -3.49 -7.41
CA ALA A 206 16.65 -4.27 -7.02
C ALA A 206 15.44 -3.83 -7.85
N GLY A 207 14.85 -4.76 -8.59
CA GLY A 207 13.72 -4.50 -9.49
C GLY A 207 14.07 -4.09 -10.91
N LEU A 208 15.37 -3.80 -11.23
CA LEU A 208 15.83 -3.52 -12.59
C LEU A 208 16.45 -4.74 -13.26
N VAL A 209 16.78 -5.77 -12.51
CA VAL A 209 17.29 -7.03 -13.03
C VAL A 209 16.13 -8.02 -13.09
N ALA A 210 15.85 -8.57 -14.26
CA ALA A 210 14.83 -9.61 -14.40
C ALA A 210 15.17 -10.78 -13.46
N LYS A 211 14.18 -11.25 -12.69
CA LYS A 211 14.35 -12.45 -11.88
C LYS A 211 14.72 -13.63 -12.79
N PRO A 212 15.68 -14.48 -12.41
CA PRO A 212 15.95 -15.68 -13.19
C PRO A 212 14.66 -16.50 -13.28
N LYS A 213 14.29 -16.90 -14.51
CA LYS A 213 13.16 -17.82 -14.71
C LYS A 213 13.46 -19.11 -13.93
N VAL A 214 12.53 -19.46 -13.05
CA VAL A 214 12.58 -20.79 -12.40
C VAL A 214 12.16 -21.80 -13.45
N ASP A 215 13.03 -22.76 -13.76
CA ASP A 215 12.75 -23.84 -14.73
C ASP A 215 11.43 -24.54 -14.33
N GLY A 216 10.39 -24.40 -15.14
CA GLY A 216 9.09 -25.00 -14.93
C GLY A 216 7.86 -24.07 -15.06
N GLU A 217 8.05 -22.76 -15.29
CA GLU A 217 6.94 -21.86 -15.61
C GLU A 217 6.52 -22.03 -17.08
N ALA A 218 5.26 -22.37 -17.29
CA ALA A 218 4.67 -22.56 -18.60
C ALA A 218 4.74 -21.26 -19.43
N GLU A 219 5.15 -21.38 -20.71
CA GLU A 219 5.05 -20.28 -21.66
C GLU A 219 3.61 -19.76 -21.73
N THR A 220 3.42 -18.46 -21.44
CA THR A 220 2.13 -17.80 -21.64
C THR A 220 1.80 -17.74 -23.11
N LYS A 221 0.57 -18.10 -23.47
CA LYS A 221 0.07 -17.95 -24.85
C LYS A 221 -0.06 -16.48 -25.18
N ASP A 222 0.21 -16.11 -26.44
CA ASP A 222 0.02 -14.73 -26.94
C ASP A 222 -1.35 -14.17 -26.53
N GLY A 223 -1.33 -13.06 -25.77
CA GLY A 223 -2.52 -12.34 -25.30
C GLY A 223 -2.88 -12.51 -23.81
N GLU A 224 -2.19 -13.36 -23.06
CA GLU A 224 -2.33 -13.43 -21.60
C GLU A 224 -1.39 -12.43 -20.92
N VAL A 225 -1.93 -11.66 -19.98
CA VAL A 225 -1.13 -10.76 -19.12
C VAL A 225 -0.24 -11.65 -18.23
N PRO A 226 1.10 -11.47 -18.24
CA PRO A 226 1.98 -12.23 -17.39
C PRO A 226 1.56 -12.09 -15.92
N PRO A 227 1.66 -13.15 -15.11
CA PRO A 227 1.30 -13.11 -13.68
C PRO A 227 2.05 -12.04 -12.89
N GLU A 228 3.26 -11.69 -13.30
CA GLU A 228 4.08 -10.63 -12.73
C GLU A 228 3.53 -9.21 -12.97
N ASP A 229 2.74 -9.00 -14.04
CA ASP A 229 2.07 -7.73 -14.35
C ASP A 229 0.68 -7.63 -13.71
N ALA A 230 0.19 -8.73 -13.15
CA ALA A 230 -1.15 -8.84 -12.59
C ALA A 230 -1.11 -8.61 -11.07
N VAL A 231 -1.10 -7.35 -10.64
CA VAL A 231 -1.01 -7.01 -9.21
C VAL A 231 -2.32 -6.40 -8.72
N VAL A 232 -3.11 -7.20 -8.01
CA VAL A 232 -4.19 -6.72 -7.14
C VAL A 232 -3.71 -6.85 -5.69
N GLY A 233 -3.86 -5.80 -4.89
CA GLY A 233 -3.37 -5.79 -3.51
C GLY A 233 -1.89 -5.43 -3.36
N GLY A 234 -1.21 -5.01 -4.43
CA GLY A 234 0.22 -4.68 -4.45
C GLY A 234 1.13 -5.90 -4.61
N SER A 235 2.41 -5.64 -4.91
CA SER A 235 3.45 -6.67 -5.06
C SER A 235 3.51 -7.62 -3.86
N THR A 236 3.82 -8.87 -4.10
CA THR A 236 3.94 -9.93 -3.07
C THR A 236 5.39 -10.17 -2.64
N ASP A 237 6.36 -9.52 -3.25
CA ASP A 237 7.80 -9.73 -3.03
C ASP A 237 8.41 -8.91 -1.88
#